data_7d7643e97c127f6ca72df317ff2e9088
#
_entry.id   7d7643e97c127f6ca72df317ff2e9088
#
_cell.length_a   1.000
_cell.length_b   1.000
_cell.length_c   1.000
_cell.angle_alpha   90.00
_cell.angle_beta   90.00
_cell.angle_gamma   90.00
#
_symmetry.space_group_name_H-M   'P 1'
#
loop_
_entity.id
_entity.type
_entity.pdbx_description
1 polymer ?
#
loop_
_entity_poly.entity_id
_entity_poly.type
_entity_poly.pdbx_seq_one_letter_code
_entity_poly.pdbx_strand_id
1 'polypeptide(L)'
;MTKKHRKESLDALFREKVLLEMLKVAGVGMWTYSTETGKLRYIGFADTIHRHDELQYVDPLDYLKLMNGEDAQIVTQFMAALHAGRPPQEGIRYKVHGNGEDFYLENHVVTCQPLGNGFYYLKGYVKNITAQVMEMNRLHIGKERTEQADRLRSAFFSHVSRELRGPLQAMEELASRMVNAGSREEREECFRQIQESKRAAMKMADALHTVSQLPASTYEPYHSPMRLCLMYR
;
A
#
# COMPACT_ATOMS: atom_id res chain seq x y z
N MET A 1 5.05 7.74 -57.60
CA MET A 1 5.12 6.91 -56.37
C MET A 1 4.79 5.48 -56.73
N THR A 2 5.77 4.57 -56.65
CA THR A 2 5.60 3.17 -57.08
C THR A 2 4.74 2.41 -56.05
N LYS A 3 3.95 1.42 -56.52
CA LYS A 3 3.11 0.54 -55.67
C LYS A 3 3.86 -0.04 -54.46
N LYS A 4 5.17 -0.26 -54.57
CA LYS A 4 6.06 -0.76 -53.53
C LYS A 4 6.20 0.23 -52.36
N HIS A 5 6.43 1.52 -52.61
CA HIS A 5 6.51 2.57 -51.62
C HIS A 5 5.21 2.78 -50.83
N ARG A 6 4.07 2.63 -51.51
CA ARG A 6 2.74 2.74 -50.91
C ARG A 6 2.46 1.59 -49.94
N LYS A 7 2.91 0.37 -50.26
CA LYS A 7 2.76 -0.82 -49.40
C LYS A 7 3.67 -0.72 -48.20
N GLU A 8 4.93 -0.32 -48.36
CA GLU A 8 5.88 -0.13 -47.24
C GLU A 8 5.40 0.96 -46.27
N SER A 9 4.80 2.05 -46.76
CA SER A 9 4.21 3.10 -45.96
C SER A 9 2.97 2.63 -45.17
N LEU A 10 2.11 1.82 -45.80
CA LEU A 10 0.93 1.23 -45.12
C LEU A 10 1.33 0.23 -44.05
N ASP A 11 2.35 -0.62 -44.31
CA ASP A 11 2.86 -1.57 -43.33
C ASP A 11 3.55 -0.86 -42.11
N ALA A 12 4.21 0.27 -42.38
CA ALA A 12 4.81 1.08 -41.32
C ALA A 12 3.73 1.73 -40.44
N LEU A 13 2.71 2.34 -41.02
CA LEU A 13 1.57 2.93 -40.32
C LEU A 13 0.80 1.88 -39.49
N PHE A 14 0.60 0.68 -40.05
CA PHE A 14 -0.06 -0.40 -39.33
C PHE A 14 0.75 -0.86 -38.11
N ARG A 15 2.08 -1.03 -38.24
CA ARG A 15 2.97 -1.40 -37.11
C ARG A 15 2.97 -0.33 -36.04
N GLU A 16 3.02 0.94 -36.42
CA GLU A 16 2.98 2.06 -35.51
C GLU A 16 1.67 2.07 -34.70
N LYS A 17 0.53 1.91 -35.39
CA LYS A 17 -0.77 1.86 -34.70
C LYS A 17 -0.91 0.69 -33.75
N VAL A 18 -0.50 -0.50 -34.16
CA VAL A 18 -0.51 -1.70 -33.28
C VAL A 18 0.40 -1.50 -32.08
N LEU A 19 1.59 -0.92 -32.27
CA LEU A 19 2.50 -0.63 -31.16
C LEU A 19 1.88 0.35 -30.16
N LEU A 20 1.25 1.41 -30.62
CA LEU A 20 0.57 2.40 -29.76
C LEU A 20 -0.56 1.76 -28.95
N GLU A 21 -1.38 0.93 -29.59
CA GLU A 21 -2.45 0.20 -28.91
C GLU A 21 -1.88 -0.77 -27.83
N MET A 22 -0.80 -1.48 -28.15
CA MET A 22 -0.13 -2.36 -27.16
C MET A 22 0.44 -1.59 -25.98
N LEU A 23 1.08 -0.45 -26.21
CA LEU A 23 1.61 0.43 -25.16
C LEU A 23 0.48 0.95 -24.26
N LYS A 24 -0.63 1.34 -24.86
CA LYS A 24 -1.82 1.81 -24.13
C LYS A 24 -2.40 0.72 -23.23
N VAL A 25 -2.58 -0.49 -23.75
CA VAL A 25 -3.07 -1.65 -22.97
C VAL A 25 -2.09 -2.02 -21.84
N ALA A 26 -0.78 -1.93 -22.10
CA ALA A 26 0.25 -2.21 -21.11
C ALA A 26 0.41 -1.10 -20.04
N GLY A 27 -0.24 0.07 -20.22
CA GLY A 27 -0.06 1.22 -19.35
C GLY A 27 1.36 1.79 -19.42
N VAL A 28 2.00 1.71 -20.60
CA VAL A 28 3.38 2.15 -20.82
C VAL A 28 3.40 3.25 -21.86
N GLY A 29 4.03 4.37 -21.55
CA GLY A 29 4.36 5.42 -22.50
C GLY A 29 5.86 5.45 -22.78
N MET A 30 6.24 5.78 -23.99
CA MET A 30 7.63 6.05 -24.34
C MET A 30 7.86 7.55 -24.41
N TRP A 31 9.10 7.96 -24.11
CA TRP A 31 9.49 9.36 -24.22
C TRP A 31 10.87 9.50 -24.85
N THR A 32 11.08 10.65 -25.47
CA THR A 32 12.37 11.07 -25.96
C THR A 32 12.66 12.49 -25.50
N TYR A 33 13.90 12.77 -25.15
CA TYR A 33 14.33 14.06 -24.67
C TYR A 33 15.65 14.48 -25.31
N SER A 34 15.70 15.70 -25.82
CA SER A 34 16.94 16.30 -26.32
C SER A 34 17.36 17.45 -25.40
N THR A 35 18.55 17.35 -24.81
CA THR A 35 19.08 18.41 -23.94
C THR A 35 19.47 19.65 -24.72
N GLU A 36 19.76 19.54 -26.04
CA GLU A 36 20.07 20.65 -26.94
C GLU A 36 18.86 21.56 -27.15
N THR A 37 17.70 20.96 -27.38
CA THR A 37 16.47 21.71 -27.70
C THR A 37 15.55 21.91 -26.51
N GLY A 38 15.80 21.22 -25.38
CA GLY A 38 14.92 21.18 -24.21
C GLY A 38 13.57 20.49 -24.47
N LYS A 39 13.42 19.83 -25.62
CA LYS A 39 12.14 19.25 -26.03
C LYS A 39 11.98 17.83 -25.52
N LEU A 40 10.89 17.62 -24.75
CA LEU A 40 10.42 16.34 -24.28
C LEU A 40 9.21 15.92 -25.11
N ARG A 41 9.23 14.71 -25.65
CA ARG A 41 8.16 14.15 -26.47
C ARG A 41 7.67 12.84 -25.88
N TYR A 42 6.39 12.70 -25.68
CA TYR A 42 5.75 11.47 -25.22
C TYR A 42 5.02 10.75 -26.37
N ILE A 43 4.97 9.42 -26.29
CA ILE A 43 4.30 8.53 -27.24
C ILE A 43 3.54 7.48 -26.43
N GLY A 44 2.23 7.36 -26.65
CA GLY A 44 1.41 6.29 -26.09
C GLY A 44 0.86 6.50 -24.67
N PHE A 45 1.16 7.61 -24.00
CA PHE A 45 0.71 7.87 -22.62
C PHE A 45 -0.19 9.11 -22.47
N ALA A 46 -0.51 9.79 -23.55
CA ALA A 46 -1.20 11.08 -23.54
C ALA A 46 -2.60 11.05 -22.93
N ASP A 47 -3.34 9.96 -23.08
CA ASP A 47 -4.73 9.85 -22.64
C ASP A 47 -4.87 9.77 -21.11
N THR A 48 -3.80 9.40 -20.38
CA THR A 48 -3.86 9.16 -18.93
C THR A 48 -3.62 10.45 -18.13
N ILE A 49 -2.72 11.31 -18.60
CA ILE A 49 -2.29 12.50 -17.85
C ILE A 49 -2.69 13.79 -18.56
N HIS A 50 -2.67 13.82 -19.90
CA HIS A 50 -2.99 14.98 -20.71
C HIS A 50 -4.08 14.63 -21.74
N ARG A 51 -5.11 15.46 -21.81
CA ARG A 51 -6.25 15.37 -22.74
C ARG A 51 -5.87 15.67 -24.23
N HIS A 52 -4.62 15.50 -24.62
CA HIS A 52 -4.18 15.92 -25.95
C HIS A 52 -3.65 14.77 -26.79
N ASP A 53 -4.11 14.78 -28.04
CA ASP A 53 -3.77 13.85 -29.09
C ASP A 53 -2.26 13.66 -29.30
N GLU A 54 -1.94 12.47 -29.76
CA GLU A 54 -0.69 11.92 -30.24
C GLU A 54 0.41 12.94 -30.56
N LEU A 55 1.60 12.78 -29.97
CA LEU A 55 2.84 13.48 -30.31
C LEU A 55 3.00 14.92 -29.80
N GLN A 56 2.71 15.20 -28.54
CA GLN A 56 2.97 16.55 -28.02
C GLN A 56 4.32 16.70 -27.35
N TYR A 57 4.94 17.84 -27.62
CA TYR A 57 6.02 18.37 -26.80
C TYR A 57 5.43 18.89 -25.50
N VAL A 58 5.89 18.35 -24.36
CA VAL A 58 5.50 18.80 -23.04
C VAL A 58 6.60 19.70 -22.52
N ASP A 59 6.21 20.89 -22.04
CA ASP A 59 7.13 21.73 -21.30
C ASP A 59 7.38 21.05 -19.94
N PRO A 60 8.64 20.74 -19.57
CA PRO A 60 8.97 20.15 -18.29
C PRO A 60 8.43 20.93 -17.09
N LEU A 61 8.35 22.26 -17.17
CA LEU A 61 7.81 23.11 -16.11
C LEU A 61 6.29 22.93 -15.92
N ASP A 62 5.55 22.76 -17.01
CA ASP A 62 4.11 22.50 -16.92
C ASP A 62 3.84 21.10 -16.33
N TYR A 63 4.69 20.13 -16.64
CA TYR A 63 4.59 18.80 -16.07
C TYR A 63 4.80 18.80 -14.55
N LEU A 64 5.72 19.58 -14.03
CA LEU A 64 5.98 19.72 -12.59
C LEU A 64 4.77 20.30 -11.82
N LYS A 65 3.91 21.07 -12.46
CA LYS A 65 2.70 21.62 -11.83
C LYS A 65 1.66 20.55 -11.48
N LEU A 66 1.77 19.37 -12.05
CA LEU A 66 0.89 18.22 -11.77
C LEU A 66 1.30 17.42 -10.52
N MET A 67 2.33 17.85 -9.81
CA MET A 67 2.95 17.10 -8.71
C MET A 67 2.91 17.90 -7.41
N ASN A 68 2.95 17.17 -6.27
CA ASN A 68 3.24 17.79 -4.98
C ASN A 68 4.73 18.14 -4.86
N GLY A 69 5.11 18.84 -3.78
CA GLY A 69 6.48 19.33 -3.60
C GLY A 69 7.56 18.26 -3.58
N GLU A 70 7.29 17.08 -3.00
CA GLU A 70 8.25 15.97 -2.93
C GLU A 70 8.43 15.31 -4.30
N ASP A 71 7.32 14.98 -4.96
CA ASP A 71 7.35 14.36 -6.29
C ASP A 71 7.97 15.30 -7.33
N ALA A 72 7.65 16.59 -7.27
CA ALA A 72 8.26 17.61 -8.12
C ALA A 72 9.77 17.69 -7.92
N GLN A 73 10.27 17.55 -6.68
CA GLN A 73 11.70 17.54 -6.36
C GLN A 73 12.38 16.30 -6.96
N ILE A 74 11.78 15.11 -6.84
CA ILE A 74 12.30 13.86 -7.44
C ILE A 74 12.45 14.02 -8.96
N VAL A 75 11.42 14.52 -9.63
CA VAL A 75 11.43 14.72 -11.09
C VAL A 75 12.41 15.81 -11.50
N THR A 76 12.54 16.89 -10.72
CA THR A 76 13.53 17.95 -10.98
C THR A 76 14.96 17.42 -10.91
N GLN A 77 15.29 16.62 -9.90
CA GLN A 77 16.60 15.98 -9.76
C GLN A 77 16.86 15.00 -10.92
N PHE A 78 15.85 14.24 -11.32
CA PHE A 78 15.93 13.36 -12.47
C PHE A 78 16.23 14.14 -13.74
N MET A 79 15.51 15.22 -14.04
CA MET A 79 15.76 16.08 -15.20
C MET A 79 17.16 16.69 -15.18
N ALA A 80 17.63 17.12 -14.02
CA ALA A 80 19.00 17.64 -13.88
C ALA A 80 20.06 16.57 -14.20
N ALA A 81 19.85 15.33 -13.77
CA ALA A 81 20.72 14.21 -14.12
C ALA A 81 20.71 13.88 -15.62
N LEU A 82 19.53 13.96 -16.27
CA LEU A 82 19.42 13.81 -17.74
C LEU A 82 20.20 14.88 -18.49
N HIS A 83 20.09 16.14 -18.06
CA HIS A 83 20.84 17.26 -18.64
C HIS A 83 22.35 17.09 -18.51
N ALA A 84 22.81 16.54 -17.38
CA ALA A 84 24.20 16.26 -17.16
C ALA A 84 24.73 15.02 -17.91
N GLY A 85 23.89 14.31 -18.68
CA GLY A 85 24.24 13.06 -19.35
C GLY A 85 24.54 11.91 -18.41
N ARG A 86 24.02 11.97 -17.18
CA ARG A 86 24.23 10.98 -16.10
C ARG A 86 22.89 10.43 -15.61
N PRO A 87 22.10 9.77 -16.47
CA PRO A 87 20.81 9.23 -16.06
C PRO A 87 20.99 8.21 -14.93
N PRO A 88 20.07 8.15 -13.97
CA PRO A 88 20.11 7.12 -12.94
C PRO A 88 19.94 5.74 -13.56
N GLN A 89 20.60 4.73 -12.98
CA GLN A 89 20.49 3.33 -13.43
C GLN A 89 19.12 2.73 -13.04
N GLU A 90 18.61 3.13 -11.89
CA GLU A 90 17.31 2.74 -11.42
C GLU A 90 16.25 3.75 -11.85
N GLY A 91 15.02 3.27 -12.07
CA GLY A 91 13.90 4.14 -12.37
C GLY A 91 13.52 5.00 -11.17
N ILE A 92 12.87 6.11 -11.44
CA ILE A 92 12.25 6.95 -10.41
C ILE A 92 10.75 6.68 -10.33
N ARG A 93 10.20 6.77 -9.11
CA ARG A 93 8.77 6.68 -8.86
C ARG A 93 8.27 8.00 -8.31
N TYR A 94 7.15 8.45 -8.80
CA TYR A 94 6.55 9.71 -8.40
C TYR A 94 5.04 9.68 -8.68
N LYS A 95 4.33 10.58 -8.03
CA LYS A 95 2.88 10.73 -8.17
C LYS A 95 2.56 11.99 -8.97
N VAL A 96 1.60 11.88 -9.88
CA VAL A 96 1.05 13.02 -10.62
C VAL A 96 -0.46 13.09 -10.41
N HIS A 97 -1.00 14.30 -10.39
CA HIS A 97 -2.43 14.56 -10.39
C HIS A 97 -2.87 14.98 -11.80
N GLY A 98 -3.70 14.17 -12.43
CA GLY A 98 -4.19 14.44 -13.78
C GLY A 98 -5.66 14.02 -13.92
N ASN A 99 -6.44 14.75 -14.69
CA ASN A 99 -7.87 14.48 -14.94
C ASN A 99 -8.73 14.27 -13.66
N GLY A 100 -8.32 14.87 -12.53
CA GLY A 100 -9.01 14.72 -11.24
C GLY A 100 -8.66 13.45 -10.47
N GLU A 101 -7.66 12.69 -10.90
CA GLU A 101 -7.19 11.46 -10.27
C GLU A 101 -5.68 11.49 -10.02
N ASP A 102 -5.24 10.67 -9.06
CA ASP A 102 -3.82 10.47 -8.76
C ASP A 102 -3.28 9.25 -9.50
N PHE A 103 -2.17 9.43 -10.21
CA PHE A 103 -1.45 8.36 -10.89
C PHE A 103 -0.07 8.18 -10.30
N TYR A 104 0.31 6.94 -10.02
CA TYR A 104 1.67 6.56 -9.64
C TYR A 104 2.41 6.10 -10.88
N LEU A 105 3.53 6.75 -11.14
CA LEU A 105 4.34 6.53 -12.35
C LEU A 105 5.73 6.04 -11.98
N GLU A 106 6.26 5.14 -12.79
CA GLU A 106 7.63 4.68 -12.74
C GLU A 106 8.31 5.01 -14.06
N ASN A 107 9.40 5.78 -14.01
CA ASN A 107 10.08 6.32 -15.19
C ASN A 107 11.51 5.78 -15.28
N HIS A 108 11.87 5.28 -16.46
CA HIS A 108 13.17 4.68 -16.73
C HIS A 108 13.84 5.28 -17.96
N VAL A 109 15.15 5.42 -17.90
CA VAL A 109 15.98 5.76 -19.07
C VAL A 109 16.50 4.49 -19.71
N VAL A 110 16.30 4.34 -21.01
CA VAL A 110 16.76 3.18 -21.80
C VAL A 110 18.07 3.47 -22.50
N THR A 111 18.18 4.67 -23.10
CA THR A 111 19.38 5.08 -23.81
C THR A 111 19.73 6.55 -23.52
N CYS A 112 21.03 6.84 -23.45
CA CYS A 112 21.57 8.19 -23.38
C CYS A 112 22.68 8.26 -24.43
N GLN A 113 22.47 9.00 -25.50
CA GLN A 113 23.39 9.13 -26.63
C GLN A 113 23.94 10.54 -26.69
N PRO A 114 25.28 10.73 -26.69
CA PRO A 114 25.86 12.05 -26.87
C PRO A 114 25.62 12.56 -28.29
N LEU A 115 25.20 13.82 -28.42
CA LEU A 115 25.03 14.53 -29.70
C LEU A 115 26.27 15.36 -30.09
N GLY A 116 27.24 15.48 -29.18
CA GLY A 116 28.35 16.43 -29.29
C GLY A 116 28.09 17.72 -28.50
N ASN A 117 29.13 18.54 -28.31
CA ASN A 117 29.08 19.84 -27.61
C ASN A 117 28.42 19.77 -26.19
N GLY A 118 28.50 18.63 -25.53
CA GLY A 118 27.88 18.43 -24.20
C GLY A 118 26.39 18.19 -24.20
N PHE A 119 25.79 18.00 -25.36
CA PHE A 119 24.34 17.65 -25.50
C PHE A 119 24.11 16.16 -25.61
N TYR A 120 22.92 15.72 -25.21
CA TYR A 120 22.50 14.32 -25.16
C TYR A 120 21.10 14.13 -25.75
N TYR A 121 20.90 12.97 -26.38
CA TYR A 121 19.59 12.49 -26.80
C TYR A 121 19.22 11.25 -25.99
N LEU A 122 18.15 11.36 -25.22
CA LEU A 122 17.73 10.33 -24.29
C LEU A 122 16.40 9.73 -24.75
N LYS A 123 16.26 8.44 -24.49
CA LYS A 123 15.00 7.69 -24.68
C LYS A 123 14.71 6.92 -23.41
N GLY A 124 13.44 6.85 -23.08
CA GLY A 124 12.98 6.11 -21.93
C GLY A 124 11.53 5.68 -22.07
N TYR A 125 11.03 5.10 -21.01
CA TYR A 125 9.63 4.77 -20.88
C TYR A 125 9.11 5.16 -19.49
N VAL A 126 7.82 5.39 -19.43
CA VAL A 126 7.08 5.62 -18.19
C VAL A 126 5.97 4.57 -18.10
N LYS A 127 5.82 3.96 -16.94
CA LYS A 127 4.82 2.95 -16.66
C LYS A 127 3.83 3.47 -15.62
N ASN A 128 2.54 3.29 -15.86
CA ASN A 128 1.53 3.51 -14.85
C ASN A 128 1.51 2.31 -13.88
N ILE A 129 1.87 2.55 -12.64
CA ILE A 129 1.93 1.54 -11.56
C ILE A 129 0.83 1.76 -10.51
N THR A 130 -0.18 2.58 -10.82
CA THR A 130 -1.26 2.95 -9.88
C THR A 130 -1.97 1.71 -9.34
N ALA A 131 -2.34 0.78 -10.22
CA ALA A 131 -3.00 -0.45 -9.81
C ALA A 131 -2.12 -1.31 -8.88
N GLN A 132 -0.80 -1.42 -9.17
CA GLN A 132 0.14 -2.15 -8.33
C GLN A 132 0.30 -1.51 -6.95
N VAL A 133 0.43 -0.18 -6.89
CA VAL A 133 0.55 0.57 -5.63
C VAL A 133 -0.73 0.44 -4.80
N MET A 134 -1.89 0.56 -5.41
CA MET A 134 -3.18 0.42 -4.73
C MET A 134 -3.37 -1.00 -4.17
N GLU A 135 -3.04 -2.04 -4.94
CA GLU A 135 -3.13 -3.42 -4.49
C GLU A 135 -2.14 -3.72 -3.36
N MET A 136 -0.90 -3.23 -3.47
CA MET A 136 0.10 -3.37 -2.40
C MET A 136 -0.37 -2.70 -1.10
N ASN A 137 -0.93 -1.49 -1.18
CA ASN A 137 -1.48 -0.78 -0.03
C ASN A 137 -2.66 -1.53 0.59
N ARG A 138 -3.55 -2.08 -0.24
CA ARG A 138 -4.67 -2.91 0.22
C ARG A 138 -4.21 -4.15 0.97
N LEU A 139 -3.20 -4.86 0.43
CA LEU A 139 -2.61 -6.03 1.07
C LEU A 139 -1.91 -5.65 2.38
N HIS A 140 -1.20 -4.52 2.41
CA HIS A 140 -0.52 -4.03 3.62
C HIS A 140 -1.52 -3.71 4.74
N ILE A 141 -2.58 -2.96 4.42
CA ILE A 141 -3.66 -2.66 5.38
C ILE A 141 -4.34 -3.95 5.87
N GLY A 142 -4.61 -4.89 4.96
CA GLY A 142 -5.17 -6.20 5.31
C GLY A 142 -4.28 -6.98 6.28
N LYS A 143 -2.97 -7.02 6.02
CA LYS A 143 -1.98 -7.65 6.88
C LYS A 143 -1.92 -7.01 8.27
N GLU A 144 -1.84 -5.68 8.34
CA GLU A 144 -1.81 -4.96 9.62
C GLU A 144 -3.06 -5.23 10.46
N ARG A 145 -4.25 -5.25 9.83
CA ARG A 145 -5.49 -5.59 10.53
C ARG A 145 -5.47 -7.01 11.08
N THR A 146 -4.98 -7.97 10.31
CA THR A 146 -4.87 -9.37 10.76
C THR A 146 -3.88 -9.50 11.92
N GLU A 147 -2.70 -8.89 11.81
CA GLU A 147 -1.71 -8.90 12.89
C GLU A 147 -2.23 -8.25 14.18
N GLN A 148 -2.97 -7.15 14.06
CA GLN A 148 -3.59 -6.48 15.19
C GLN A 148 -4.65 -7.36 15.85
N ALA A 149 -5.51 -8.00 15.05
CA ALA A 149 -6.51 -8.94 15.55
C ALA A 149 -5.86 -10.14 16.29
N ASP A 150 -4.78 -10.69 15.74
CA ASP A 150 -4.04 -11.79 16.37
C ASP A 150 -3.36 -11.38 17.69
N ARG A 151 -2.80 -10.16 17.76
CA ARG A 151 -2.24 -9.62 18.99
C ARG A 151 -3.31 -9.45 20.07
N LEU A 152 -4.46 -8.87 19.73
CA LEU A 152 -5.59 -8.72 20.63
C LEU A 152 -6.10 -10.07 21.12
N ARG A 153 -6.25 -11.04 20.22
CA ARG A 153 -6.65 -12.41 20.54
C ARG A 153 -5.66 -13.07 21.49
N SER A 154 -4.37 -12.96 21.24
CA SER A 154 -3.31 -13.53 22.10
C SER A 154 -3.30 -12.89 23.49
N ALA A 155 -3.42 -11.55 23.56
CA ALA A 155 -3.52 -10.82 24.82
C ALA A 155 -4.76 -11.24 25.62
N PHE A 156 -5.91 -11.40 24.95
CA PHE A 156 -7.15 -11.87 25.56
C PHE A 156 -6.99 -13.27 26.15
N PHE A 157 -6.47 -14.25 25.38
CA PHE A 157 -6.24 -15.60 25.90
C PHE A 157 -5.23 -15.63 27.07
N SER A 158 -4.19 -14.81 27.02
CA SER A 158 -3.23 -14.69 28.10
C SER A 158 -3.88 -14.13 29.39
N HIS A 159 -4.72 -13.09 29.23
CA HIS A 159 -5.46 -12.52 30.35
C HIS A 159 -6.40 -13.56 30.97
N VAL A 160 -7.22 -14.21 30.16
CA VAL A 160 -8.19 -15.20 30.63
C VAL A 160 -7.50 -16.39 31.31
N SER A 161 -6.38 -16.88 30.75
CA SER A 161 -5.60 -17.97 31.39
C SER A 161 -5.10 -17.57 32.74
N ARG A 162 -4.73 -16.30 32.94
CA ARG A 162 -4.29 -15.77 34.24
C ARG A 162 -5.45 -15.67 35.21
N GLU A 163 -6.59 -15.17 34.79
CA GLU A 163 -7.78 -15.00 35.62
C GLU A 163 -8.40 -16.36 36.02
N LEU A 164 -8.32 -17.38 35.16
CA LEU A 164 -8.77 -18.75 35.50
C LEU A 164 -7.87 -19.43 36.51
N ARG A 165 -6.58 -19.10 36.55
CA ARG A 165 -5.64 -19.73 37.49
C ARG A 165 -6.00 -19.45 38.96
N GLY A 166 -6.44 -18.23 39.28
CA GLY A 166 -6.83 -17.83 40.64
C GLY A 166 -7.90 -18.73 41.26
N PRO A 167 -9.11 -18.84 40.66
CA PRO A 167 -10.16 -19.67 41.20
C PRO A 167 -9.80 -21.17 41.23
N LEU A 168 -8.99 -21.66 40.26
CA LEU A 168 -8.52 -23.06 40.27
C LEU A 168 -7.56 -23.33 41.44
N GLN A 169 -6.60 -22.45 41.70
CA GLN A 169 -5.70 -22.55 42.84
C GLN A 169 -6.47 -22.45 44.15
N ALA A 170 -7.43 -21.53 44.25
CA ALA A 170 -8.27 -21.42 45.45
C ALA A 170 -9.06 -22.71 45.70
N MET A 171 -9.58 -23.37 44.66
CA MET A 171 -10.29 -24.67 44.80
C MET A 171 -9.32 -25.76 45.31
N GLU A 172 -8.09 -25.82 44.82
CA GLU A 172 -7.08 -26.79 45.24
C GLU A 172 -6.70 -26.59 46.72
N GLU A 173 -6.42 -25.34 47.14
CA GLU A 173 -6.11 -25.01 48.51
C GLU A 173 -7.28 -25.32 49.45
N LEU A 174 -8.50 -24.96 49.09
CA LEU A 174 -9.70 -25.23 49.87
C LEU A 174 -10.00 -26.72 49.96
N ALA A 175 -9.77 -27.49 48.90
CA ALA A 175 -9.91 -28.95 48.91
C ALA A 175 -8.90 -29.58 49.91
N SER A 176 -7.65 -29.12 49.91
CA SER A 176 -6.63 -29.58 50.85
C SER A 176 -6.98 -29.23 52.29
N ARG A 177 -7.52 -28.04 52.52
CA ARG A 177 -8.02 -27.63 53.87
C ARG A 177 -9.21 -28.46 54.30
N MET A 178 -10.15 -28.75 53.39
CA MET A 178 -11.33 -29.56 53.67
C MET A 178 -10.96 -30.98 54.14
N VAL A 179 -9.92 -31.59 53.56
CA VAL A 179 -9.41 -32.92 53.95
C VAL A 179 -8.85 -32.90 55.36
N ASN A 180 -8.22 -31.81 55.79
CA ASN A 180 -7.56 -31.67 57.11
C ASN A 180 -8.46 -30.99 58.15
N ALA A 181 -9.71 -30.66 57.83
CA ALA A 181 -10.62 -29.94 58.72
C ALA A 181 -11.00 -30.79 59.93
N GLY A 182 -10.87 -30.20 61.10
CA GLY A 182 -11.14 -30.86 62.39
C GLY A 182 -12.63 -30.91 62.78
N SER A 183 -13.48 -30.03 62.14
CA SER A 183 -14.89 -29.96 62.45
C SER A 183 -15.76 -30.11 61.19
N ARG A 184 -17.03 -30.40 61.38
CA ARG A 184 -18.04 -30.48 60.29
C ARG A 184 -18.29 -29.08 59.70
N GLU A 185 -18.35 -28.08 60.52
CA GLU A 185 -18.58 -26.68 60.15
C GLU A 185 -17.47 -26.17 59.23
N GLU A 186 -16.20 -26.45 59.56
CA GLU A 186 -15.07 -26.10 58.71
C GLU A 186 -15.14 -26.78 57.32
N ARG A 187 -15.55 -28.05 57.26
CA ARG A 187 -15.72 -28.76 55.97
C ARG A 187 -16.84 -28.15 55.11
N GLU A 188 -17.96 -27.83 55.76
CA GLU A 188 -19.09 -27.19 55.04
C GLU A 188 -18.72 -25.81 54.52
N GLU A 189 -17.95 -25.02 55.26
CA GLU A 189 -17.45 -23.73 54.80
C GLU A 189 -16.46 -23.85 53.64
N CYS A 190 -15.48 -24.77 53.73
CA CYS A 190 -14.57 -25.03 52.58
C CYS A 190 -15.34 -25.46 51.33
N PHE A 191 -16.33 -26.33 51.47
CA PHE A 191 -17.17 -26.77 50.36
C PHE A 191 -17.93 -25.62 49.72
N ARG A 192 -18.50 -24.72 50.52
CA ARG A 192 -19.20 -23.52 50.01
C ARG A 192 -18.27 -22.63 49.18
N GLN A 193 -17.06 -22.37 49.69
CA GLN A 193 -16.06 -21.55 48.99
C GLN A 193 -15.56 -22.20 47.70
N ILE A 194 -15.43 -23.55 47.65
CA ILE A 194 -15.12 -24.30 46.44
C ILE A 194 -16.23 -24.09 45.38
N GLN A 195 -17.50 -24.16 45.79
CA GLN A 195 -18.63 -23.95 44.88
C GLN A 195 -18.66 -22.52 44.35
N GLU A 196 -18.29 -21.52 45.12
CA GLU A 196 -18.18 -20.12 44.66
C GLU A 196 -17.04 -19.95 43.64
N SER A 197 -15.86 -20.50 43.92
CA SER A 197 -14.71 -20.49 43.01
C SER A 197 -15.02 -21.22 41.68
N LYS A 198 -15.72 -22.38 41.75
CA LYS A 198 -16.21 -23.10 40.59
C LYS A 198 -17.14 -22.24 39.72
N ARG A 199 -18.12 -21.54 40.36
CA ARG A 199 -19.04 -20.67 39.61
C ARG A 199 -18.30 -19.53 38.92
N ALA A 200 -17.27 -18.95 39.54
CA ALA A 200 -16.47 -17.90 38.92
C ALA A 200 -15.67 -18.44 37.73
N ALA A 201 -15.04 -19.60 37.84
CA ALA A 201 -14.33 -20.24 36.74
C ALA A 201 -15.26 -20.60 35.56
N MET A 202 -16.45 -21.13 35.84
CA MET A 202 -17.46 -21.46 34.82
C MET A 202 -17.94 -20.22 34.08
N LYS A 203 -18.24 -19.12 34.77
CA LYS A 203 -18.63 -17.85 34.11
C LYS A 203 -17.54 -17.35 33.13
N MET A 204 -16.27 -17.49 33.49
CA MET A 204 -15.16 -17.12 32.64
C MET A 204 -15.06 -18.04 31.41
N ALA A 205 -15.25 -19.35 31.59
CA ALA A 205 -15.25 -20.33 30.50
C ALA A 205 -16.41 -20.08 29.51
N ASP A 206 -17.60 -19.75 30.03
CA ASP A 206 -18.77 -19.41 29.19
C ASP A 206 -18.52 -18.10 28.39
N ALA A 207 -17.91 -17.10 29.02
CA ALA A 207 -17.53 -15.86 28.32
C ALA A 207 -16.51 -16.13 27.21
N LEU A 208 -15.53 -17.01 27.43
CA LEU A 208 -14.57 -17.46 26.41
C LEU A 208 -15.25 -18.14 25.24
N HIS A 209 -16.19 -19.05 25.54
CA HIS A 209 -16.93 -19.75 24.50
C HIS A 209 -17.71 -18.79 23.63
N THR A 210 -18.38 -17.81 24.23
CA THR A 210 -19.15 -16.78 23.51
C THR A 210 -18.21 -15.94 22.60
N VAL A 211 -17.05 -15.49 23.10
CA VAL A 211 -16.09 -14.70 22.30
C VAL A 211 -15.47 -15.54 21.19
N SER A 212 -15.22 -16.84 21.40
CA SER A 212 -14.66 -17.72 20.37
C SER A 212 -15.60 -17.99 19.21
N GLN A 213 -16.91 -17.84 19.41
CA GLN A 213 -17.94 -18.02 18.37
C GLN A 213 -18.21 -16.75 17.55
N LEU A 214 -17.67 -15.58 17.95
CA LEU A 214 -17.81 -14.35 17.17
C LEU A 214 -16.94 -14.48 15.91
N PRO A 215 -17.52 -14.33 14.69
CA PRO A 215 -16.75 -14.35 13.47
C PRO A 215 -15.75 -13.21 13.48
N ALA A 216 -14.53 -13.46 13.00
CA ALA A 216 -13.43 -12.48 12.93
C ALA A 216 -13.79 -11.19 12.15
N SER A 217 -14.86 -11.22 11.38
CA SER A 217 -15.39 -10.10 10.59
C SER A 217 -16.21 -9.08 11.41
N THR A 218 -16.55 -9.36 12.68
CA THR A 218 -17.42 -8.47 13.47
C THR A 218 -16.63 -7.41 14.25
N TYR A 219 -15.31 -7.43 14.20
CA TYR A 219 -14.47 -6.39 14.77
C TYR A 219 -14.19 -5.31 13.71
N GLU A 220 -15.22 -4.57 13.31
CA GLU A 220 -15.00 -3.23 12.74
C GLU A 220 -14.72 -2.28 13.91
N PRO A 221 -13.51 -1.74 14.02
CA PRO A 221 -13.29 -0.65 14.94
C PRO A 221 -14.14 0.54 14.46
N TYR A 222 -15.08 0.97 15.28
CA TYR A 222 -15.81 2.21 15.07
C TYR A 222 -14.79 3.35 14.96
N HIS A 223 -14.44 3.75 13.75
CA HIS A 223 -13.74 4.99 13.49
C HIS A 223 -14.71 6.14 13.67
N SER A 224 -14.90 6.58 14.91
CA SER A 224 -15.38 7.91 15.16
C SER A 224 -14.30 8.88 14.64
N PRO A 225 -14.59 9.82 13.74
CA PRO A 225 -13.63 10.82 13.32
C PRO A 225 -13.37 11.74 14.52
N MET A 226 -12.30 11.47 15.24
CA MET A 226 -11.79 12.38 16.25
C MET A 226 -11.25 13.60 15.52
N ARG A 227 -12.04 14.69 15.49
CA ARG A 227 -11.55 16.02 15.12
C ARG A 227 -10.52 16.42 16.18
N LEU A 228 -9.25 16.29 15.83
CA LEU A 228 -8.17 16.96 16.56
C LEU A 228 -8.32 18.47 16.33
N CYS A 229 -9.02 19.14 17.25
CA CYS A 229 -8.89 20.59 17.41
C CYS A 229 -7.50 20.85 17.99
N LEU A 230 -6.54 21.18 17.14
CA LEU A 230 -5.29 21.83 17.56
C LEU A 230 -5.63 23.23 18.06
N MET A 231 -5.79 23.38 19.37
CA MET A 231 -5.68 24.68 20.03
C MET A 231 -4.20 25.03 20.12
N TYR A 232 -3.74 25.88 19.23
CA TYR A 232 -2.55 26.67 19.46
C TYR A 232 -2.93 27.89 20.32
N ARG A 233 -2.31 27.97 21.48
CA ARG A 233 -2.01 29.23 22.20
C ARG A 233 -0.50 29.42 22.17
#